data_465b3b61385287ad8fec707887a415e0
#
_entry.id   465b3b61385287ad8fec707887a415e0
#
_cell.length_a   1.000
_cell.length_b   1.000
_cell.length_c   1.000
_cell.angle_alpha   90.00
_cell.angle_beta   90.00
_cell.angle_gamma   90.00
#
_symmetry.space_group_name_H-M   'P 1'
#
loop_
_entity.id
_entity.type
_entity.pdbx_description
1 polymer ?
#
loop_
_entity_poly.entity_id
_entity_poly.type
_entity_poly.pdbx_seq_one_letter_code
_entity_poly.pdbx_strand_id
1 'polypeptide(L)'
;MKILLHYRTFRLTWLAKLSGRHFHGDHQIRAPLTTADFEAINLCDKSVPKNFNFAGDVLDQWSLKEKTGERPANPALWWVNGQGDEVKWSFRELGSLSRKAANVLTKPCGLQRGDRVAVILPRIPEWWLINVACMRTGLVFMPGTTQLTARDILYRLQVSEAKGIVVSEEVAPAVESIMSECPHLKTKLLVSPHSREGWLSFHQLFQ
;
A
#
# COMPACT_ATOMS: atom_id res chain seq x y z
N MET A 1 -44.21 10.43 4.37
CA MET A 1 -42.96 10.47 5.15
C MET A 1 -41.79 10.59 4.12
N LYS A 2 -41.34 11.82 3.83
CA LYS A 2 -40.32 12.11 2.83
C LYS A 2 -38.98 12.20 3.55
N ILE A 3 -38.03 11.29 3.22
CA ILE A 3 -36.66 11.36 3.66
C ILE A 3 -35.92 12.16 2.58
N LEU A 4 -35.53 13.40 2.89
CA LEU A 4 -34.65 14.22 2.07
C LEU A 4 -33.21 13.80 2.34
N LEU A 5 -32.58 13.10 1.38
CA LEU A 5 -31.13 12.93 1.34
C LEU A 5 -30.49 14.22 0.81
N HIS A 6 -29.81 14.94 1.66
CA HIS A 6 -28.93 16.04 1.25
C HIS A 6 -27.56 15.48 0.83
N TYR A 7 -27.35 15.33 -0.46
CA TYR A 7 -26.01 15.18 -1.04
C TYR A 7 -25.32 16.54 -1.05
N ARG A 8 -24.38 16.76 -0.13
CA ARG A 8 -23.41 17.86 -0.25
C ARG A 8 -22.29 17.43 -1.19
N THR A 9 -22.26 18.06 -2.34
CA THR A 9 -21.14 18.01 -3.30
C THR A 9 -19.86 18.52 -2.68
N PHE A 10 -18.89 17.64 -2.43
CA PHE A 10 -17.53 18.02 -2.09
C PHE A 10 -16.84 18.59 -3.33
N ARG A 11 -16.55 19.88 -3.34
CA ARG A 11 -15.66 20.53 -4.30
C ARG A 11 -14.22 20.10 -3.96
N LEU A 12 -13.62 19.30 -4.84
CA LEU A 12 -12.18 19.03 -4.89
C LEU A 12 -11.45 20.30 -5.39
N THR A 13 -10.89 21.06 -4.47
CA THR A 13 -9.87 22.06 -4.76
C THR A 13 -8.62 21.75 -3.95
N TRP A 14 -7.86 20.76 -4.44
CA TRP A 14 -6.51 20.44 -3.95
C TRP A 14 -5.56 20.27 -5.12
N LEU A 15 -5.23 21.37 -5.78
CA LEU A 15 -4.06 21.45 -6.67
C LEU A 15 -3.32 22.75 -6.33
N ALA A 16 -2.10 22.55 -5.93
CA ALA A 16 -0.96 23.47 -5.98
C ALA A 16 -0.28 23.75 -4.64
N LYS A 17 0.96 23.39 -4.66
CA LYS A 17 2.18 23.81 -3.97
C LYS A 17 2.84 22.71 -3.14
N LEU A 18 3.61 21.88 -3.82
CA LEU A 18 4.70 21.11 -3.22
C LEU A 18 6.02 21.65 -3.78
N SER A 19 6.53 22.73 -3.18
CA SER A 19 7.93 23.09 -3.28
C SER A 19 8.71 22.29 -2.23
N GLY A 20 9.86 21.74 -2.65
CA GLY A 20 10.68 20.85 -1.83
C GLY A 20 11.07 21.45 -0.48
N ARG A 21 10.90 20.65 0.57
CA ARG A 21 11.58 20.82 1.85
C ARG A 21 12.10 19.48 2.32
N HIS A 22 13.39 19.42 2.56
CA HIS A 22 14.05 18.34 3.27
C HIS A 22 13.40 18.19 4.65
N PHE A 23 12.84 17.02 4.93
CA PHE A 23 12.31 16.68 6.23
C PHE A 23 13.38 15.96 7.06
N HIS A 24 14.03 16.71 7.95
CA HIS A 24 14.47 16.19 9.23
C HIS A 24 13.25 16.31 10.15
N GLY A 25 12.55 15.24 10.38
CA GLY A 25 11.37 15.20 11.24
C GLY A 25 11.69 14.51 12.54
N ASP A 26 11.67 15.23 13.64
CA ASP A 26 11.51 14.66 14.97
C ASP A 26 10.30 13.72 14.96
N HIS A 27 10.55 12.42 15.09
CA HIS A 27 9.53 11.43 15.34
C HIS A 27 9.04 11.56 16.80
N GLN A 28 8.26 12.59 17.07
CA GLN A 28 7.44 12.58 18.28
C GLN A 28 6.44 11.43 18.13
N ILE A 29 6.54 10.43 18.99
CA ILE A 29 5.55 9.35 19.15
C ILE A 29 4.23 10.01 19.51
N ARG A 30 3.33 10.15 18.55
CA ARG A 30 1.99 10.67 18.79
C ARG A 30 1.13 9.60 19.44
N ALA A 31 0.32 9.98 20.40
CA ALA A 31 -0.70 9.09 20.94
C ALA A 31 -1.60 8.59 19.79
N PRO A 32 -1.96 7.29 19.77
CA PRO A 32 -2.83 6.74 18.74
C PRO A 32 -4.17 7.44 18.73
N LEU A 33 -4.71 7.70 17.54
CA LEU A 33 -6.06 8.22 17.38
C LEU A 33 -7.07 7.20 17.94
N THR A 34 -7.99 7.67 18.76
CA THR A 34 -9.11 6.88 19.28
C THR A 34 -10.29 6.91 18.31
N THR A 35 -11.29 6.05 18.52
CA THR A 35 -12.55 6.10 17.75
C THR A 35 -13.21 7.47 17.87
N ALA A 36 -13.21 8.06 19.07
CA ALA A 36 -13.74 9.40 19.31
C ALA A 36 -12.99 10.49 18.51
N ASP A 37 -11.67 10.35 18.32
CA ASP A 37 -10.90 11.25 17.48
C ASP A 37 -11.33 11.17 16.00
N PHE A 38 -11.60 9.96 15.49
CA PHE A 38 -12.09 9.79 14.13
C PHE A 38 -13.50 10.37 13.96
N GLU A 39 -14.39 10.18 14.93
CA GLU A 39 -15.72 10.78 14.92
C GLU A 39 -15.65 12.31 14.93
N ALA A 40 -14.85 12.89 15.80
CA ALA A 40 -14.66 14.33 15.87
C ALA A 40 -14.07 14.92 14.56
N ILE A 41 -13.14 14.22 13.91
CA ILE A 41 -12.62 14.61 12.58
C ILE A 41 -13.72 14.57 11.52
N ASN A 42 -14.52 13.49 11.49
CA ASN A 42 -15.61 13.32 10.52
C ASN A 42 -16.74 14.34 10.70
N LEU A 43 -17.00 14.78 11.93
CA LEU A 43 -17.95 15.83 12.26
C LEU A 43 -17.39 17.25 12.11
N CYS A 44 -16.13 17.39 11.69
CA CYS A 44 -15.39 18.65 11.60
C CYS A 44 -15.17 19.36 12.95
N ASP A 45 -15.34 18.68 14.06
CA ASP A 45 -15.09 19.20 15.42
C ASP A 45 -13.58 19.20 15.75
N LYS A 46 -12.80 18.41 15.01
CA LYS A 46 -11.35 18.31 15.13
C LYS A 46 -10.67 18.41 13.77
N SER A 47 -9.59 19.17 13.69
CA SER A 47 -8.83 19.28 12.45
C SER A 47 -8.08 18.01 12.12
N VAL A 48 -8.02 17.68 10.82
CA VAL A 48 -7.19 16.57 10.32
C VAL A 48 -5.72 16.83 10.64
N PRO A 49 -4.96 15.86 11.13
CA PRO A 49 -3.53 16.01 11.37
C PRO A 49 -2.79 16.48 10.11
N LYS A 50 -1.92 17.48 10.23
CA LYS A 50 -1.13 18.02 9.11
C LYS A 50 -0.29 16.92 8.42
N ASN A 51 0.25 16.00 9.20
CA ASN A 51 1.01 14.86 8.72
C ASN A 51 0.38 13.61 9.32
N PHE A 52 -0.02 12.69 8.47
CA PHE A 52 -0.60 11.41 8.87
C PHE A 52 -0.07 10.29 7.97
N ASN A 53 0.37 9.20 8.57
CA ASN A 53 0.74 7.98 7.88
C ASN A 53 0.12 6.78 8.62
N PHE A 54 -0.86 6.12 8.01
CA PHE A 54 -1.57 5.00 8.63
C PHE A 54 -0.63 3.93 9.21
N ALA A 55 0.46 3.61 8.49
CA ALA A 55 1.39 2.59 8.95
C ALA A 55 2.16 3.00 10.23
N GLY A 56 2.53 4.29 10.35
CA GLY A 56 3.20 4.81 11.54
C GLY A 56 2.22 5.19 12.65
N ASP A 57 1.19 5.95 12.29
CA ASP A 57 0.29 6.56 13.28
C ASP A 57 -0.77 5.59 13.81
N VAL A 58 -1.06 4.49 13.09
CA VAL A 58 -2.03 3.48 13.51
C VAL A 58 -1.36 2.12 13.72
N LEU A 59 -0.83 1.51 12.66
CA LEU A 59 -0.34 0.14 12.71
C LEU A 59 0.83 -0.04 13.70
N ASP A 60 1.81 0.87 13.69
CA ASP A 60 2.96 0.78 14.58
C ASP A 60 2.57 1.09 16.04
N GLN A 61 1.55 1.92 16.28
CA GLN A 61 1.02 2.14 17.63
C GLN A 61 0.34 0.87 18.19
N TRP A 62 -0.44 0.17 17.39
CA TRP A 62 -1.00 -1.12 17.79
C TRP A 62 0.07 -2.19 18.01
N SER A 63 1.11 -2.19 17.18
CA SER A 63 2.29 -3.07 17.36
C SER A 63 3.01 -2.80 18.69
N LEU A 64 3.13 -1.53 19.09
CA LEU A 64 3.71 -1.14 20.37
C LEU A 64 2.87 -1.65 21.54
N LYS A 65 1.54 -1.48 21.49
CA LYS A 65 0.64 -1.98 22.55
C LYS A 65 0.68 -3.49 22.72
N GLU A 66 0.87 -4.25 21.64
CA GLU A 66 1.13 -5.70 21.75
C GLU A 66 2.48 -5.98 22.41
N LYS A 67 3.52 -5.23 22.04
CA LYS A 67 4.86 -5.40 22.60
C LYS A 67 4.92 -5.08 24.08
N THR A 68 4.19 -4.07 24.55
CA THR A 68 4.13 -3.66 25.97
C THR A 68 3.15 -4.50 26.80
N GLY A 69 2.39 -5.40 26.18
CA GLY A 69 1.39 -6.23 26.86
C GLY A 69 0.08 -5.50 27.19
N GLU A 70 -0.10 -4.26 26.69
CA GLU A 70 -1.35 -3.49 26.86
C GLU A 70 -2.52 -4.09 26.10
N ARG A 71 -2.25 -4.98 25.16
CA ARG A 71 -3.26 -5.75 24.43
C ARG A 71 -2.74 -7.14 24.08
N PRO A 72 -3.65 -8.14 23.93
CA PRO A 72 -3.27 -9.47 23.46
C PRO A 72 -2.84 -9.43 21.99
N ALA A 73 -2.02 -10.40 21.58
CA ALA A 73 -1.57 -10.58 20.20
C ALA A 73 -2.69 -11.18 19.32
N ASN A 74 -3.74 -10.42 19.07
CA ASN A 74 -4.80 -10.80 18.15
C ASN A 74 -4.34 -10.60 16.70
N PRO A 75 -4.84 -11.40 15.73
CA PRO A 75 -4.53 -11.19 14.34
C PRO A 75 -4.91 -9.77 13.87
N ALA A 76 -3.94 -9.04 13.33
CA ALA A 76 -4.16 -7.81 12.59
C ALA A 76 -4.60 -8.11 11.15
N LEU A 77 -4.10 -9.23 10.63
CA LEU A 77 -4.50 -9.84 9.39
C LEU A 77 -4.78 -11.31 9.61
N TRP A 78 -5.93 -11.78 9.17
CA TRP A 78 -6.26 -13.19 9.08
C TRP A 78 -6.72 -13.49 7.66
N TRP A 79 -5.88 -14.18 6.91
CA TRP A 79 -6.16 -14.58 5.56
C TRP A 79 -6.45 -16.09 5.52
N VAL A 80 -7.42 -16.47 4.71
CA VAL A 80 -7.79 -17.86 4.44
C VAL A 80 -8.03 -18.04 2.95
N ASN A 81 -7.74 -19.23 2.44
CA ASN A 81 -8.08 -19.62 1.06
C ASN A 81 -9.18 -20.71 1.03
N GLY A 82 -9.59 -21.09 -0.18
CA GLY A 82 -10.61 -22.12 -0.36
C GLY A 82 -10.12 -23.56 -0.07
N GLN A 83 -8.82 -23.78 0.12
CA GLN A 83 -8.19 -25.07 0.45
C GLN A 83 -8.00 -25.29 1.95
N GLY A 84 -8.29 -24.29 2.77
CA GLY A 84 -8.12 -24.35 4.22
C GLY A 84 -6.77 -23.85 4.72
N ASP A 85 -5.90 -23.33 3.84
CA ASP A 85 -4.69 -22.67 4.31
C ASP A 85 -5.04 -21.34 4.95
N GLU A 86 -4.33 -20.96 6.01
CA GLU A 86 -4.51 -19.70 6.69
C GLU A 86 -3.18 -19.04 7.07
N VAL A 87 -3.19 -17.72 7.05
CA VAL A 87 -2.09 -16.86 7.53
C VAL A 87 -2.66 -15.91 8.55
N LYS A 88 -2.06 -15.89 9.73
CA LYS A 88 -2.41 -14.95 10.81
C LYS A 88 -1.17 -14.14 11.16
N TRP A 89 -1.28 -12.83 11.05
CA TRP A 89 -0.24 -11.91 11.52
C TRP A 89 -0.79 -11.01 12.61
N SER A 90 -0.10 -10.97 13.73
CA SER A 90 -0.31 -9.96 14.77
C SER A 90 0.05 -8.56 14.25
N PHE A 91 -0.31 -7.51 14.98
CA PHE A 91 0.13 -6.15 14.61
C PHE A 91 1.65 -6.02 14.62
N ARG A 92 2.33 -6.69 15.53
CA ARG A 92 3.80 -6.70 15.60
C ARG A 92 4.42 -7.36 14.37
N GLU A 93 3.89 -8.50 13.94
CA GLU A 93 4.37 -9.19 12.75
C GLU A 93 4.08 -8.39 11.49
N LEU A 94 2.83 -7.92 11.30
CA LEU A 94 2.46 -7.11 10.15
C LEU A 94 3.28 -5.81 10.10
N GLY A 95 3.54 -5.17 11.24
CA GLY A 95 4.41 -4.02 11.34
C GLY A 95 5.85 -4.32 10.87
N SER A 96 6.42 -5.45 11.31
CA SER A 96 7.77 -5.89 10.91
C SER A 96 7.82 -6.25 9.42
N LEU A 97 6.90 -7.10 8.96
CA LEU A 97 6.85 -7.55 7.57
C LEU A 97 6.60 -6.40 6.60
N SER A 98 5.72 -5.45 6.95
CA SER A 98 5.48 -4.28 6.10
C SER A 98 6.69 -3.34 6.01
N ARG A 99 7.55 -3.27 7.03
CA ARG A 99 8.83 -2.55 6.93
C ARG A 99 9.81 -3.26 6.00
N LYS A 100 9.89 -4.60 6.04
CA LYS A 100 10.68 -5.37 5.07
C LYS A 100 10.19 -5.13 3.64
N ALA A 101 8.88 -5.22 3.40
CA ALA A 101 8.30 -4.94 2.08
C ALA A 101 8.56 -3.50 1.61
N ALA A 102 8.47 -2.52 2.50
CA ALA A 102 8.82 -1.14 2.21
C ALA A 102 10.29 -0.99 1.78
N ASN A 103 11.20 -1.71 2.44
CA ASN A 103 12.62 -1.74 2.03
C ASN A 103 12.80 -2.38 0.65
N VAL A 104 12.05 -3.44 0.30
CA VAL A 104 12.07 -4.03 -1.05
C VAL A 104 11.65 -3.01 -2.09
N LEU A 105 10.55 -2.29 -1.85
CA LEU A 105 10.05 -1.29 -2.81
C LEU A 105 10.98 -0.10 -2.98
N THR A 106 11.63 0.36 -1.91
CA THR A 106 12.45 1.59 -1.96
C THR A 106 13.91 1.35 -2.32
N LYS A 107 14.50 0.21 -1.97
CA LYS A 107 15.92 -0.07 -2.20
C LYS A 107 16.14 -0.82 -3.52
N PRO A 108 15.89 -2.14 -3.63
CA PRO A 108 16.14 -2.84 -4.89
C PRO A 108 15.21 -2.39 -6.03
N CYS A 109 13.94 -2.04 -5.73
CA CYS A 109 13.03 -1.51 -6.75
C CYS A 109 13.29 -0.03 -7.09
N GLY A 110 14.02 0.72 -6.27
CA GLY A 110 14.38 2.11 -6.50
C GLY A 110 13.21 3.10 -6.54
N LEU A 111 12.06 2.72 -5.98
CA LEU A 111 10.85 3.55 -5.97
C LEU A 111 10.94 4.62 -4.89
N GLN A 112 10.43 5.81 -5.19
CA GLN A 112 10.48 6.98 -4.33
C GLN A 112 9.08 7.46 -3.96
N ARG A 113 8.98 8.21 -2.86
CA ARG A 113 7.71 8.82 -2.43
C ARG A 113 7.04 9.56 -3.59
N GLY A 114 5.75 9.29 -3.78
CA GLY A 114 4.94 9.84 -4.87
C GLY A 114 4.97 9.03 -6.16
N ASP A 115 5.89 8.06 -6.31
CA ASP A 115 5.87 7.15 -7.46
C ASP A 115 4.62 6.27 -7.41
N ARG A 116 4.03 6.06 -8.58
CA ARG A 116 2.85 5.21 -8.76
C ARG A 116 3.28 3.79 -9.05
N VAL A 117 2.64 2.85 -8.33
CA VAL A 117 2.92 1.42 -8.41
C VAL A 117 1.62 0.68 -8.72
N ALA A 118 1.54 0.06 -9.89
CA ALA A 118 0.45 -0.85 -10.21
C ALA A 118 0.64 -2.17 -9.49
N VAL A 119 -0.41 -2.67 -8.82
CA VAL A 119 -0.36 -3.93 -8.07
C VAL A 119 -1.48 -4.83 -8.53
N ILE A 120 -1.13 -5.85 -9.31
CA ILE A 120 -2.08 -6.78 -9.94
C ILE A 120 -1.79 -8.18 -9.42
N LEU A 121 -2.35 -8.44 -8.26
CA LEU A 121 -2.18 -9.69 -7.51
C LEU A 121 -3.55 -10.28 -7.17
N PRO A 122 -3.66 -11.59 -7.04
CA PRO A 122 -4.81 -12.20 -6.38
C PRO A 122 -4.85 -11.77 -4.91
N ARG A 123 -5.92 -12.11 -4.20
CA ARG A 123 -6.05 -11.76 -2.77
C ARG A 123 -5.23 -12.70 -1.89
N ILE A 124 -3.91 -12.54 -1.96
CA ILE A 124 -2.91 -13.25 -1.16
C ILE A 124 -2.35 -12.34 -0.06
N PRO A 125 -1.72 -12.87 0.99
CA PRO A 125 -1.17 -12.06 2.08
C PRO A 125 -0.24 -10.94 1.61
N GLU A 126 0.56 -11.16 0.57
CA GLU A 126 1.49 -10.21 -0.02
C GLU A 126 0.79 -8.96 -0.59
N TRP A 127 -0.46 -9.11 -1.08
CA TRP A 127 -1.24 -7.97 -1.55
C TRP A 127 -1.43 -6.92 -0.44
N TRP A 128 -1.82 -7.39 0.76
CA TRP A 128 -2.01 -6.52 1.93
C TRP A 128 -0.69 -5.95 2.43
N LEU A 129 0.35 -6.77 2.39
CA LEU A 129 1.69 -6.39 2.82
C LEU A 129 2.26 -5.27 1.96
N ILE A 130 2.14 -5.39 0.64
CA ILE A 130 2.56 -4.38 -0.34
C ILE A 130 1.73 -3.11 -0.20
N ASN A 131 0.43 -3.22 0.03
CA ASN A 131 -0.43 -2.06 0.27
C ASN A 131 0.07 -1.25 1.50
N VAL A 132 0.28 -1.91 2.63
CA VAL A 132 0.81 -1.24 3.84
C VAL A 132 2.22 -0.68 3.60
N ALA A 133 3.06 -1.39 2.84
CA ALA A 133 4.39 -0.91 2.47
C ALA A 133 4.33 0.36 1.62
N CYS A 134 3.40 0.46 0.68
CA CYS A 134 3.17 1.68 -0.11
C CYS A 134 2.71 2.85 0.79
N MET A 135 1.79 2.60 1.74
CA MET A 135 1.40 3.62 2.72
C MET A 135 2.60 4.10 3.55
N ARG A 136 3.46 3.19 3.98
CA ARG A 136 4.67 3.46 4.78
C ARG A 136 5.66 4.36 4.06
N THR A 137 5.83 4.12 2.77
CA THR A 137 6.83 4.81 1.93
C THR A 137 6.29 6.04 1.21
N GLY A 138 4.96 6.25 1.24
CA GLY A 138 4.31 7.31 0.49
C GLY A 138 4.27 7.04 -1.02
N LEU A 139 4.36 5.78 -1.43
CA LEU A 139 4.08 5.35 -2.79
C LEU A 139 2.58 5.39 -3.07
N VAL A 140 2.20 5.69 -4.29
CA VAL A 140 0.80 5.66 -4.72
C VAL A 140 0.45 4.25 -5.16
N PHE A 141 -0.31 3.55 -4.32
CA PHE A 141 -0.78 2.20 -4.57
C PHE A 141 -1.95 2.19 -5.55
N MET A 142 -1.80 1.50 -6.68
CA MET A 142 -2.82 1.37 -7.71
C MET A 142 -3.21 -0.10 -7.88
N PRO A 143 -4.27 -0.57 -7.21
CA PRO A 143 -4.69 -1.96 -7.29
C PRO A 143 -5.36 -2.29 -8.62
N GLY A 144 -5.16 -3.51 -9.09
CA GLY A 144 -5.85 -4.12 -10.22
C GLY A 144 -6.22 -5.57 -9.93
N THR A 145 -7.22 -6.09 -10.64
CA THR A 145 -7.56 -7.51 -10.65
C THR A 145 -6.70 -8.28 -11.64
N THR A 146 -6.44 -9.55 -11.37
CA THR A 146 -5.73 -10.46 -12.29
C THR A 146 -6.47 -10.75 -13.59
N GLN A 147 -7.73 -10.33 -13.69
CA GLN A 147 -8.54 -10.45 -14.90
C GLN A 147 -8.30 -9.31 -15.92
N LEU A 148 -7.44 -8.34 -15.61
CA LEU A 148 -7.09 -7.28 -16.53
C LEU A 148 -6.37 -7.84 -17.76
N THR A 149 -6.82 -7.43 -18.95
CA THR A 149 -6.13 -7.74 -20.21
C THR A 149 -4.84 -6.93 -20.35
N ALA A 150 -3.94 -7.34 -21.24
CA ALA A 150 -2.73 -6.57 -21.57
C ALA A 150 -3.07 -5.10 -21.94
N ARG A 151 -4.16 -4.89 -22.70
CA ARG A 151 -4.62 -3.55 -23.09
C ARG A 151 -5.07 -2.70 -21.88
N ASP A 152 -5.76 -3.31 -20.92
CA ASP A 152 -6.19 -2.61 -19.70
C ASP A 152 -5.00 -2.22 -18.83
N ILE A 153 -4.01 -3.11 -18.76
CA ILE A 153 -2.76 -2.87 -18.03
C ILE A 153 -1.98 -1.73 -18.70
N LEU A 154 -1.82 -1.79 -20.02
CA LEU A 154 -1.14 -0.75 -20.81
C LEU A 154 -1.76 0.63 -20.55
N TYR A 155 -3.08 0.73 -20.72
CA TYR A 155 -3.81 1.99 -20.48
C TYR A 155 -3.53 2.55 -19.08
N ARG A 156 -3.62 1.70 -18.04
CA ARG A 156 -3.36 2.12 -16.65
C ARG A 156 -1.94 2.61 -16.44
N LEU A 157 -0.96 1.89 -16.99
CA LEU A 157 0.46 2.25 -16.86
C LEU A 157 0.78 3.56 -17.58
N GLN A 158 0.22 3.78 -18.77
CA GLN A 158 0.44 5.00 -19.55
C GLN A 158 -0.21 6.21 -18.89
N VAL A 159 -1.51 6.15 -18.59
CA VAL A 159 -2.25 7.28 -17.98
C VAL A 159 -1.70 7.66 -16.62
N SER A 160 -1.26 6.68 -15.84
CA SER A 160 -0.69 6.95 -14.50
C SER A 160 0.79 7.27 -14.54
N GLU A 161 1.51 7.03 -15.65
CA GLU A 161 2.97 7.08 -15.72
C GLU A 161 3.61 6.25 -14.59
N ALA A 162 3.08 5.05 -14.33
CA ALA A 162 3.54 4.20 -13.25
C ALA A 162 5.03 3.87 -13.39
N LYS A 163 5.77 3.98 -12.30
CA LYS A 163 7.20 3.67 -12.23
C LYS A 163 7.46 2.21 -11.90
N GLY A 164 6.52 1.57 -11.21
CA GLY A 164 6.62 0.19 -10.80
C GLY A 164 5.37 -0.59 -11.07
N ILE A 165 5.55 -1.90 -11.27
CA ILE A 165 4.45 -2.87 -11.30
C ILE A 165 4.79 -4.09 -10.46
N VAL A 166 3.81 -4.57 -9.71
CA VAL A 166 3.90 -5.79 -8.90
C VAL A 166 2.82 -6.74 -9.37
N VAL A 167 3.19 -7.93 -9.79
CA VAL A 167 2.24 -8.90 -10.35
C VAL A 167 2.49 -10.32 -9.83
N SER A 168 1.47 -11.18 -9.98
CA SER A 168 1.61 -12.64 -9.88
C SER A 168 2.15 -13.23 -11.19
N GLU A 169 2.59 -14.47 -11.13
CA GLU A 169 3.17 -15.17 -12.29
C GLU A 169 2.21 -15.25 -13.49
N GLU A 170 0.93 -15.44 -13.24
CA GLU A 170 -0.11 -15.51 -14.27
C GLU A 170 -0.30 -14.21 -15.07
N VAL A 171 0.00 -13.05 -14.44
CA VAL A 171 -0.15 -11.74 -15.06
C VAL A 171 1.12 -11.30 -15.80
N ALA A 172 2.27 -11.84 -15.44
CA ALA A 172 3.57 -11.42 -15.99
C ALA A 172 3.63 -11.44 -17.53
N PRO A 173 3.12 -12.48 -18.26
CA PRO A 173 3.12 -12.50 -19.73
C PRO A 173 2.36 -11.33 -20.35
N ALA A 174 1.22 -10.93 -19.77
CA ALA A 174 0.45 -9.79 -20.26
C ALA A 174 1.23 -8.46 -20.13
N VAL A 175 1.99 -8.31 -19.05
CA VAL A 175 2.87 -7.13 -18.86
C VAL A 175 4.03 -7.14 -19.86
N GLU A 176 4.64 -8.30 -20.09
CA GLU A 176 5.76 -8.43 -21.03
C GLU A 176 5.36 -8.05 -22.46
N SER A 177 4.17 -8.43 -22.89
CA SER A 177 3.69 -8.14 -24.24
C SER A 177 3.53 -6.65 -24.56
N ILE A 178 3.48 -5.78 -23.53
CA ILE A 178 3.25 -4.34 -23.66
C ILE A 178 4.45 -3.49 -23.21
N MET A 179 5.55 -4.09 -22.82
CA MET A 179 6.69 -3.38 -22.22
C MET A 179 7.29 -2.29 -23.09
N SER A 180 7.34 -2.52 -24.41
CA SER A 180 7.86 -1.54 -25.39
C SER A 180 7.06 -0.24 -25.42
N GLU A 181 5.80 -0.29 -24.96
CA GLU A 181 4.89 0.86 -24.93
C GLU A 181 4.82 1.55 -23.56
N CYS A 182 5.63 1.10 -22.59
CA CYS A 182 5.61 1.60 -21.22
C CYS A 182 6.96 2.24 -20.80
N PRO A 183 7.38 3.38 -21.40
CA PRO A 183 8.70 3.97 -21.18
C PRO A 183 8.93 4.47 -19.74
N HIS A 184 7.86 4.73 -19.00
CA HIS A 184 7.92 5.20 -17.61
C HIS A 184 8.13 4.05 -16.61
N LEU A 185 7.83 2.81 -16.99
CA LEU A 185 7.95 1.65 -16.12
C LEU A 185 9.42 1.26 -15.91
N LYS A 186 9.93 1.47 -14.71
CA LYS A 186 11.33 1.26 -14.36
C LYS A 186 11.59 -0.07 -13.67
N THR A 187 10.61 -0.57 -12.90
CA THR A 187 10.79 -1.79 -12.12
C THR A 187 9.59 -2.71 -12.24
N LYS A 188 9.88 -4.00 -12.35
CA LYS A 188 8.92 -5.09 -12.38
C LYS A 188 9.23 -6.04 -11.23
N LEU A 189 8.30 -6.20 -10.32
CA LEU A 189 8.41 -7.08 -9.16
C LEU A 189 7.42 -8.24 -9.29
N LEU A 190 7.93 -9.46 -9.23
CA LEU A 190 7.15 -10.68 -9.32
C LEU A 190 6.91 -11.27 -7.93
N VAL A 191 5.67 -11.55 -7.61
CA VAL A 191 5.26 -12.32 -6.43
C VAL A 191 4.96 -13.74 -6.91
N SER A 192 5.97 -14.61 -6.82
CA SER A 192 5.92 -16.01 -7.25
C SER A 192 6.99 -16.79 -6.50
N PRO A 193 6.79 -18.11 -6.25
CA PRO A 193 7.85 -18.98 -5.77
C PRO A 193 8.99 -19.17 -6.80
N HIS A 194 8.71 -18.88 -8.07
CA HIS A 194 9.67 -19.02 -9.16
C HIS A 194 10.29 -17.68 -9.55
N SER A 195 11.54 -17.71 -9.99
CA SER A 195 12.19 -16.56 -10.62
C SER A 195 11.80 -16.46 -12.09
N ARG A 196 11.80 -15.22 -12.63
CA ARG A 196 11.51 -14.93 -14.03
C ARG A 196 12.54 -13.92 -14.55
N GLU A 197 13.08 -14.20 -15.74
CA GLU A 197 14.07 -13.31 -16.35
C GLU A 197 13.51 -11.89 -16.55
N GLY A 198 14.31 -10.89 -16.22
CA GLY A 198 13.91 -9.48 -16.32
C GLY A 198 12.94 -9.00 -15.23
N TRP A 199 12.68 -9.80 -14.20
CA TRP A 199 11.86 -9.47 -13.04
C TRP A 199 12.65 -9.58 -11.75
N LEU A 200 12.38 -8.65 -10.83
CA LEU A 200 12.81 -8.79 -9.43
C LEU A 200 11.88 -9.80 -8.73
N SER A 201 12.44 -10.72 -7.96
CA SER A 201 11.64 -11.66 -7.16
C SER A 201 11.35 -11.07 -5.78
N PHE A 202 10.06 -10.88 -5.46
CA PHE A 202 9.65 -10.40 -4.14
C PHE A 202 10.15 -11.33 -3.03
N HIS A 203 9.95 -12.64 -3.17
CA HIS A 203 10.31 -13.61 -2.13
C HIS A 203 11.81 -13.67 -1.87
N GLN A 204 12.65 -13.54 -2.90
CA GLN A 204 14.11 -13.51 -2.73
C GLN A 204 14.58 -12.23 -2.03
N LEU A 205 13.97 -11.09 -2.34
CA LEU A 205 14.31 -9.81 -1.75
C LEU A 205 13.71 -9.59 -0.35
N PHE A 206 12.72 -10.38 0.00
CA PHE A 206 11.99 -10.29 1.24
C PHE A 206 12.56 -11.14 2.38
N GLN A 207 13.58 -11.96 2.12
CA GLN A 207 14.26 -12.84 3.09
C GLN A 207 14.92 -12.10 4.24
#